data_fa64eb1a9bb7562642a1eba387b3847a
#
_entry.id   fa64eb1a9bb7562642a1eba387b3847a
#
_cell.length_a   1.000
_cell.length_b   1.000
_cell.length_c   1.000
_cell.angle_alpha   90.00
_cell.angle_beta   90.00
_cell.angle_gamma   90.00
#
_symmetry.space_group_name_H-M   'P 1'
#
loop_
_entity.id
_entity.type
_entity.pdbx_description
1 polymer ?
#
loop_
_entity_poly.entity_id
_entity_poly.type
_entity_poly.pdbx_seq_one_letter_code
_entity_poly.pdbx_strand_id
1 'polypeptide(L)'
;GFPHFDYVNPGAPKGGVLRMAVVANGFDTFNPFVIRGVAAAGINTYLYDTLMEPSADEPFSAYGLIAESIETPEDRSYVTFHLRDEARFQDGEPITAKDVKFSFDVLTTKGHPFYRNYYADVSEVIIEDERTIRFEFGDTNNRELPLILGQLPVLPSHYWKDREFGDNGLTPPVGSGPYRISDFEAGRSITFKRVEDYWARNIGVRKGRYNFDEIHYDYYKDDTVALESFRAGNFDFRVESSAKNWATAYTGNQFDSGK
;
A
#
# COMPACT_ATOMS: atom_id res chain seq x y z
N GLY A 1 -23.09 4.03 -0.99
CA GLY A 1 -21.79 3.88 -0.34
C GLY A 1 -21.90 4.10 1.15
N PHE A 2 -21.00 3.54 1.93
CA PHE A 2 -20.93 3.77 3.39
C PHE A 2 -20.05 5.02 3.68
N PRO A 3 -20.27 5.70 4.82
CA PRO A 3 -19.60 6.97 5.13
C PRO A 3 -18.10 6.80 5.49
N HIS A 4 -17.75 5.74 6.17
CA HIS A 4 -16.40 5.32 6.59
C HIS A 4 -16.48 3.94 7.24
N PHE A 5 -15.34 3.28 7.43
CA PHE A 5 -15.28 2.03 8.20
C PHE A 5 -15.60 2.29 9.68
N ASP A 6 -16.27 1.35 10.34
CA ASP A 6 -16.71 1.48 11.73
C ASP A 6 -15.53 1.53 12.72
N TYR A 7 -14.40 0.94 12.36
CA TYR A 7 -13.18 0.94 13.17
C TYR A 7 -12.32 2.22 13.06
N VAL A 8 -12.76 3.24 12.28
CA VAL A 8 -12.06 4.52 12.18
C VAL A 8 -12.83 5.64 12.87
N ASN A 9 -12.11 6.62 13.41
CA ASN A 9 -12.70 7.87 13.88
C ASN A 9 -12.56 8.95 12.79
N PRO A 10 -13.63 9.31 12.07
CA PRO A 10 -13.58 10.33 11.02
C PRO A 10 -13.27 11.74 11.55
N GLY A 11 -13.45 11.97 12.85
CA GLY A 11 -13.13 13.21 13.54
C GLY A 11 -11.72 13.23 14.18
N ALA A 12 -10.90 12.19 13.95
CA ALA A 12 -9.54 12.15 14.48
C ALA A 12 -8.73 13.36 13.99
N PRO A 13 -7.95 14.01 14.87
CA PRO A 13 -7.16 15.17 14.50
C PRO A 13 -6.09 14.77 13.46
N LYS A 14 -5.80 15.69 12.56
CA LYS A 14 -4.70 15.57 11.60
C LYS A 14 -3.50 16.34 12.15
N GLY A 15 -2.30 15.75 12.06
CA GLY A 15 -1.08 16.42 12.47
C GLY A 15 -0.07 15.49 13.15
N GLY A 16 1.09 16.04 13.44
CA GLY A 16 2.15 15.35 14.17
C GLY A 16 2.95 14.36 13.34
N VAL A 17 3.92 13.75 14.00
CA VAL A 17 4.86 12.78 13.42
C VAL A 17 4.67 11.43 14.13
N LEU A 18 4.53 10.36 13.36
CA LEU A 18 4.60 8.99 13.87
C LEU A 18 6.01 8.45 13.59
N ARG A 19 6.77 8.16 14.65
CA ARG A 19 8.09 7.54 14.58
C ARG A 19 7.98 6.05 14.77
N MET A 20 8.55 5.29 13.87
CA MET A 20 8.51 3.83 13.85
C MET A 20 9.90 3.23 13.69
N ALA A 21 10.07 1.98 14.06
CA ALA A 21 11.30 1.23 13.88
C ALA A 21 11.13 0.09 12.88
N VAL A 22 12.18 -0.18 12.14
CA VAL A 22 12.33 -1.36 11.29
C VAL A 22 13.56 -2.14 11.72
N VAL A 23 13.41 -3.41 12.04
CA VAL A 23 14.55 -4.28 12.34
C VAL A 23 14.98 -4.96 11.05
N ALA A 24 15.98 -4.37 10.39
CA ALA A 24 16.56 -4.85 9.14
C ALA A 24 17.94 -4.22 8.90
N ASN A 25 18.70 -4.79 7.97
CA ASN A 25 20.02 -4.26 7.59
C ASN A 25 19.96 -3.01 6.68
N GLY A 26 18.79 -2.36 6.59
CA GLY A 26 18.57 -1.18 5.78
C GLY A 26 17.74 -1.47 4.53
N PHE A 27 17.74 -0.50 3.59
CA PHE A 27 17.12 -0.59 2.28
C PHE A 27 18.04 0.02 1.22
N ASP A 28 17.86 -0.39 -0.04
CA ASP A 28 18.63 0.08 -1.18
C ASP A 28 17.79 0.39 -2.43
N THR A 29 16.44 0.25 -2.32
CA THR A 29 15.52 0.57 -3.41
C THR A 29 14.20 1.14 -2.91
N PHE A 30 13.56 1.95 -3.79
CA PHE A 30 12.16 2.37 -3.63
C PHE A 30 11.21 1.61 -4.57
N ASN A 31 11.69 0.58 -5.26
CA ASN A 31 10.83 -0.30 -6.05
C ASN A 31 10.54 -1.61 -5.27
N PRO A 32 9.34 -1.76 -4.68
CA PRO A 32 9.00 -2.94 -3.89
C PRO A 32 8.51 -4.12 -4.75
N PHE A 33 8.42 -3.94 -6.05
CA PHE A 33 7.75 -4.88 -6.96
C PHE A 33 8.72 -5.86 -7.63
N VAL A 34 10.02 -5.71 -7.42
CA VAL A 34 11.07 -6.55 -8.05
C VAL A 34 11.80 -7.40 -7.02
N ILE A 35 12.49 -8.47 -7.48
CA ILE A 35 13.24 -9.37 -6.58
C ILE A 35 14.51 -8.70 -6.05
N ARG A 36 15.15 -7.87 -6.86
CA ARG A 36 16.45 -7.30 -6.51
C ARG A 36 16.31 -6.16 -5.53
N GLY A 37 17.22 -6.14 -4.56
CA GLY A 37 17.26 -5.08 -3.56
C GLY A 37 16.34 -5.34 -2.38
N VAL A 38 16.44 -4.47 -1.39
CA VAL A 38 15.61 -4.43 -0.20
C VAL A 38 14.81 -3.13 -0.25
N ALA A 39 13.51 -3.24 -0.46
CA ALA A 39 12.65 -2.08 -0.54
C ALA A 39 12.50 -1.39 0.82
N ALA A 40 12.45 -0.05 0.81
CA ALA A 40 12.21 0.70 2.03
C ALA A 40 10.83 0.39 2.63
N ALA A 41 10.76 0.34 3.95
CA ALA A 41 9.52 0.12 4.69
C ALA A 41 8.49 1.21 4.35
N GLY A 42 7.20 0.85 4.37
CA GLY A 42 6.11 1.79 4.17
C GLY A 42 5.75 2.08 2.70
N ILE A 43 6.60 1.78 1.73
CA ILE A 43 6.33 2.13 0.32
C ILE A 43 5.03 1.51 -0.18
N ASN A 44 4.87 0.19 -0.03
CA ASN A 44 3.63 -0.49 -0.46
C ASN A 44 2.38 0.04 0.25
N THR A 45 2.52 0.46 1.51
CA THR A 45 1.40 0.88 2.35
C THR A 45 0.94 2.30 2.05
N TYR A 46 1.87 3.18 1.64
CA TYR A 46 1.61 4.61 1.62
C TYR A 46 1.66 5.26 0.25
N LEU A 47 2.40 4.67 -0.71
CA LEU A 47 2.61 5.31 -2.01
C LEU A 47 1.58 4.93 -3.07
N TYR A 48 1.05 3.71 -3.02
CA TYR A 48 0.22 3.19 -4.10
C TYR A 48 -1.16 2.80 -3.60
N ASP A 49 -2.19 3.28 -4.30
CA ASP A 49 -3.54 2.78 -4.12
C ASP A 49 -3.79 1.57 -5.01
N THR A 50 -4.75 0.76 -4.58
CA THR A 50 -5.22 -0.45 -5.26
C THR A 50 -6.61 -0.22 -5.86
N LEU A 51 -7.07 -1.13 -6.70
CA LEU A 51 -8.43 -1.05 -7.24
C LEU A 51 -9.48 -1.08 -6.13
N MET A 52 -9.28 -1.92 -5.12
CA MET A 52 -10.18 -2.05 -3.97
C MET A 52 -9.38 -2.03 -2.66
N GLU A 53 -10.04 -1.65 -1.57
CA GLU A 53 -9.51 -1.68 -0.21
C GLU A 53 -10.14 -2.85 0.57
N PRO A 54 -9.35 -3.79 1.11
CA PRO A 54 -9.88 -4.83 1.99
C PRO A 54 -10.37 -4.24 3.33
N SER A 55 -11.45 -4.79 3.88
CA SER A 55 -11.86 -4.47 5.23
C SER A 55 -10.94 -5.14 6.25
N ALA A 56 -10.67 -4.45 7.38
CA ALA A 56 -9.85 -5.01 8.45
C ALA A 56 -10.65 -5.88 9.44
N ASP A 57 -11.97 -5.74 9.46
CA ASP A 57 -12.88 -6.42 10.39
C ASP A 57 -13.91 -7.33 9.71
N GLU A 58 -13.99 -7.30 8.38
CA GLU A 58 -14.87 -8.16 7.59
C GLU A 58 -14.03 -9.13 6.74
N PRO A 59 -13.87 -10.40 7.12
CA PRO A 59 -13.11 -11.37 6.34
C PRO A 59 -13.65 -11.51 4.91
N PHE A 60 -12.75 -11.55 3.95
CA PHE A 60 -13.05 -11.71 2.51
C PHE A 60 -13.93 -10.60 1.90
N SER A 61 -14.00 -9.43 2.57
CA SER A 61 -14.70 -8.25 2.07
C SER A 61 -13.71 -7.19 1.61
N ALA A 62 -13.98 -6.61 0.44
CA ALA A 62 -13.23 -5.47 -0.08
C ALA A 62 -14.19 -4.45 -0.70
N TYR A 63 -13.81 -3.19 -0.64
CA TYR A 63 -14.61 -2.05 -1.07
C TYR A 63 -13.88 -1.24 -2.12
N GLY A 64 -14.61 -0.66 -3.07
CA GLY A 64 -14.00 0.10 -4.16
C GLY A 64 -13.16 1.28 -3.65
N LEU A 65 -11.94 1.38 -4.17
CA LEU A 65 -11.02 2.51 -3.95
C LEU A 65 -10.79 3.24 -5.28
N ILE A 66 -9.82 2.85 -6.10
CA ILE A 66 -9.68 3.37 -7.46
C ILE A 66 -10.89 2.96 -8.30
N ALA A 67 -11.38 1.73 -8.13
CA ALA A 67 -12.65 1.32 -8.70
C ALA A 67 -13.83 1.92 -7.91
N GLU A 68 -14.77 2.52 -8.60
CA GLU A 68 -16.04 2.96 -8.04
C GLU A 68 -17.00 1.77 -7.87
N SER A 69 -17.03 0.91 -8.87
CA SER A 69 -17.86 -0.29 -8.90
C SER A 69 -17.16 -1.44 -9.61
N ILE A 70 -17.65 -2.65 -9.33
CA ILE A 70 -17.23 -3.88 -9.99
C ILE A 70 -18.42 -4.63 -10.55
N GLU A 71 -18.22 -5.33 -11.64
CA GLU A 71 -19.20 -6.21 -12.25
C GLU A 71 -18.59 -7.60 -12.43
N THR A 72 -19.32 -8.62 -11.99
CA THR A 72 -18.93 -10.02 -12.14
C THR A 72 -20.18 -10.83 -12.52
N PRO A 73 -20.15 -11.62 -13.62
CA PRO A 73 -21.29 -12.46 -14.02
C PRO A 73 -21.50 -13.62 -13.04
N GLU A 74 -22.66 -14.28 -13.14
CA GLU A 74 -23.00 -15.42 -12.27
C GLU A 74 -22.01 -16.58 -12.42
N ASP A 75 -21.52 -16.84 -13.65
CA ASP A 75 -20.54 -17.87 -13.95
C ASP A 75 -19.10 -17.50 -13.55
N ARG A 76 -18.89 -16.21 -13.14
CA ARG A 76 -17.59 -15.67 -12.73
C ARG A 76 -16.49 -15.82 -13.78
N SER A 77 -16.84 -15.76 -15.05
CA SER A 77 -15.90 -15.86 -16.16
C SER A 77 -15.02 -14.63 -16.33
N TYR A 78 -15.43 -13.49 -15.76
CA TYR A 78 -14.66 -12.24 -15.77
C TYR A 78 -14.97 -11.34 -14.58
N VAL A 79 -14.18 -10.30 -14.42
CA VAL A 79 -14.50 -9.13 -13.59
C VAL A 79 -14.23 -7.85 -14.38
N THR A 80 -15.15 -6.90 -14.31
CA THR A 80 -14.98 -5.54 -14.85
C THR A 80 -14.88 -4.54 -13.70
N PHE A 81 -13.88 -3.66 -13.75
CA PHE A 81 -13.72 -2.54 -12.84
C PHE A 81 -14.04 -1.23 -13.56
N HIS A 82 -14.92 -0.44 -12.96
CA HIS A 82 -15.24 0.93 -13.39
C HIS A 82 -14.50 1.89 -12.49
N LEU A 83 -13.58 2.67 -13.05
CA LEU A 83 -12.68 3.54 -12.29
C LEU A 83 -13.36 4.88 -11.98
N ARG A 84 -13.03 5.46 -10.82
CA ARG A 84 -13.51 6.78 -10.41
C ARG A 84 -12.93 7.88 -11.27
N ASP A 85 -13.73 8.88 -11.58
CA ASP A 85 -13.30 10.06 -12.34
C ASP A 85 -12.28 10.91 -11.58
N GLU A 86 -12.39 10.96 -10.24
CA GLU A 86 -11.50 11.73 -9.38
C GLU A 86 -10.15 11.02 -9.09
N ALA A 87 -10.00 9.75 -9.47
CA ALA A 87 -8.77 9.00 -9.20
C ALA A 87 -7.58 9.58 -9.99
N ARG A 88 -6.51 9.94 -9.28
CA ARG A 88 -5.32 10.54 -9.88
C ARG A 88 -4.05 10.20 -9.11
N PHE A 89 -2.94 10.30 -9.80
CA PHE A 89 -1.60 10.23 -9.23
C PHE A 89 -1.23 11.53 -8.49
N GLN A 90 -0.14 11.48 -7.72
CA GLN A 90 0.35 12.62 -6.91
C GLN A 90 0.90 13.79 -7.74
N ASP A 91 1.20 13.56 -9.01
CA ASP A 91 1.59 14.59 -9.98
C ASP A 91 0.40 15.22 -10.71
N GLY A 92 -0.83 14.75 -10.42
CA GLY A 92 -2.08 15.27 -10.96
C GLY A 92 -2.61 14.52 -12.17
N GLU A 93 -1.82 13.65 -12.80
CA GLU A 93 -2.28 12.84 -13.94
C GLU A 93 -3.42 11.89 -13.53
N PRO A 94 -4.48 11.75 -14.34
CA PRO A 94 -5.59 10.86 -14.02
C PRO A 94 -5.16 9.40 -14.07
N ILE A 95 -5.76 8.59 -13.19
CA ILE A 95 -5.63 7.13 -13.26
C ILE A 95 -6.63 6.60 -14.28
N THR A 96 -6.16 5.85 -15.26
CA THR A 96 -6.97 5.30 -16.35
C THR A 96 -6.86 3.78 -16.45
N ALA A 97 -7.73 3.18 -17.27
CA ALA A 97 -7.65 1.75 -17.59
C ALA A 97 -6.30 1.35 -18.20
N LYS A 98 -5.60 2.28 -18.87
CA LYS A 98 -4.23 2.05 -19.37
C LYS A 98 -3.22 1.84 -18.24
N ASP A 99 -3.35 2.58 -17.14
CA ASP A 99 -2.45 2.44 -15.99
C ASP A 99 -2.70 1.11 -15.27
N VAL A 100 -3.96 0.70 -15.16
CA VAL A 100 -4.31 -0.60 -14.59
C VAL A 100 -3.77 -1.74 -15.44
N LYS A 101 -3.96 -1.69 -16.76
CA LYS A 101 -3.40 -2.70 -17.68
C LYS A 101 -1.88 -2.71 -17.64
N PHE A 102 -1.25 -1.54 -17.68
CA PHE A 102 0.20 -1.41 -17.55
C PHE A 102 0.71 -2.06 -16.25
N SER A 103 0.04 -1.80 -15.12
CA SER A 103 0.41 -2.37 -13.82
C SER A 103 0.34 -3.90 -13.84
N PHE A 104 -0.75 -4.46 -14.34
CA PHE A 104 -0.89 -5.89 -14.50
C PHE A 104 0.22 -6.48 -15.39
N ASP A 105 0.41 -5.91 -16.56
CA ASP A 105 1.39 -6.41 -17.53
C ASP A 105 2.82 -6.34 -16.99
N VAL A 106 3.22 -5.22 -16.38
CA VAL A 106 4.59 -5.05 -15.86
C VAL A 106 4.85 -5.92 -14.63
N LEU A 107 3.89 -6.04 -13.73
CA LEU A 107 4.03 -6.86 -12.52
C LEU A 107 4.11 -8.35 -12.86
N THR A 108 3.31 -8.84 -13.81
CA THR A 108 3.32 -10.25 -14.21
C THR A 108 4.50 -10.62 -15.09
N THR A 109 5.09 -9.67 -15.83
CA THR A 109 6.21 -9.94 -16.75
C THR A 109 7.58 -9.59 -16.16
N LYS A 110 7.71 -8.44 -15.49
CA LYS A 110 8.97 -7.88 -14.96
C LYS A 110 9.01 -7.82 -13.42
N GLY A 111 7.87 -7.95 -12.76
CA GLY A 111 7.77 -7.92 -11.30
C GLY A 111 8.27 -9.21 -10.63
N HIS A 112 8.17 -9.24 -9.30
CA HIS A 112 8.47 -10.44 -8.52
C HIS A 112 7.62 -11.64 -9.03
N PRO A 113 8.17 -12.85 -9.16
CA PRO A 113 7.46 -14.05 -9.65
C PRO A 113 6.14 -14.35 -8.92
N PHE A 114 6.00 -13.85 -7.69
CA PHE A 114 4.75 -13.89 -6.95
C PHE A 114 3.57 -13.37 -7.78
N TYR A 115 3.71 -12.23 -8.47
CA TYR A 115 2.63 -11.61 -9.24
C TYR A 115 2.19 -12.49 -10.41
N ARG A 116 3.14 -13.11 -11.12
CA ARG A 116 2.83 -14.04 -12.21
C ARG A 116 2.00 -15.23 -11.73
N ASN A 117 2.34 -15.78 -10.57
CA ASN A 117 1.60 -16.91 -10.00
C ASN A 117 0.26 -16.46 -9.42
N TYR A 118 0.22 -15.27 -8.80
CA TYR A 118 -0.97 -14.74 -8.14
C TYR A 118 -2.08 -14.38 -9.13
N TYR A 119 -1.72 -13.93 -10.34
CA TYR A 119 -2.63 -13.57 -11.41
C TYR A 119 -2.66 -14.60 -12.56
N ALA A 120 -2.19 -15.83 -12.34
CA ALA A 120 -2.04 -16.84 -13.39
C ALA A 120 -3.35 -17.24 -14.07
N ASP A 121 -4.48 -17.11 -13.37
CA ASP A 121 -5.80 -17.47 -13.87
C ASP A 121 -6.44 -16.40 -14.77
N VAL A 122 -5.80 -15.23 -14.93
CA VAL A 122 -6.24 -14.20 -15.88
C VAL A 122 -5.78 -14.58 -17.28
N SER A 123 -6.72 -14.77 -18.19
CA SER A 123 -6.44 -15.14 -19.59
C SER A 123 -6.27 -13.94 -20.51
N GLU A 124 -7.01 -12.85 -20.26
CA GLU A 124 -6.97 -11.65 -21.07
C GLU A 124 -7.31 -10.40 -20.24
N VAL A 125 -6.72 -9.25 -20.61
CA VAL A 125 -7.03 -7.94 -20.01
C VAL A 125 -7.46 -6.98 -21.10
N ILE A 126 -8.72 -6.54 -21.04
CA ILE A 126 -9.39 -5.75 -22.06
C ILE A 126 -9.67 -4.35 -21.52
N ILE A 127 -9.18 -3.33 -22.23
CA ILE A 127 -9.58 -1.93 -21.99
C ILE A 127 -10.85 -1.70 -22.81
N GLU A 128 -12.00 -1.54 -22.15
CA GLU A 128 -13.26 -1.26 -22.82
C GLU A 128 -13.39 0.22 -23.17
N ASP A 129 -12.97 1.09 -22.25
CA ASP A 129 -12.84 2.53 -22.43
C ASP A 129 -11.79 3.13 -21.49
N GLU A 130 -11.73 4.46 -21.37
CA GLU A 130 -10.73 5.14 -20.53
C GLU A 130 -10.84 4.79 -19.04
N ARG A 131 -12.05 4.44 -18.57
CA ARG A 131 -12.37 4.19 -17.16
C ARG A 131 -12.88 2.77 -16.89
N THR A 132 -12.95 1.93 -17.92
CA THR A 132 -13.49 0.57 -17.81
C THR A 132 -12.47 -0.45 -18.26
N ILE A 133 -12.15 -1.38 -17.37
CA ILE A 133 -11.20 -2.46 -17.65
C ILE A 133 -11.79 -3.80 -17.20
N ARG A 134 -11.70 -4.79 -18.08
CA ARG A 134 -12.15 -6.16 -17.84
C ARG A 134 -10.97 -7.12 -17.80
N PHE A 135 -11.05 -8.06 -16.86
CA PHE A 135 -10.14 -9.19 -16.73
C PHE A 135 -10.93 -10.46 -16.99
N GLU A 136 -10.64 -11.11 -18.11
CA GLU A 136 -11.20 -12.42 -18.45
C GLU A 136 -10.42 -13.53 -17.71
N PHE A 137 -11.13 -14.54 -17.27
CA PHE A 137 -10.55 -15.65 -16.55
C PHE A 137 -10.43 -16.89 -17.44
N GLY A 138 -9.37 -17.67 -17.23
CA GLY A 138 -9.23 -18.98 -17.82
C GLY A 138 -10.19 -19.98 -17.18
N ASP A 139 -10.08 -21.25 -17.58
CA ASP A 139 -10.81 -22.33 -16.94
C ASP A 139 -10.27 -22.56 -15.51
N THR A 140 -10.85 -21.85 -14.55
CA THR A 140 -10.42 -21.84 -13.14
C THR A 140 -11.61 -21.99 -12.19
N ASN A 141 -11.35 -22.62 -11.05
CA ASN A 141 -12.29 -22.65 -9.92
C ASN A 141 -11.98 -21.57 -8.85
N ASN A 142 -11.11 -20.64 -9.14
CA ASN A 142 -10.68 -19.60 -8.20
C ASN A 142 -11.74 -18.51 -8.04
N ARG A 143 -12.63 -18.71 -7.07
CA ARG A 143 -13.72 -17.76 -6.77
C ARG A 143 -13.24 -16.45 -6.14
N GLU A 144 -12.01 -16.39 -5.66
CA GLU A 144 -11.42 -15.21 -5.01
C GLU A 144 -10.75 -14.27 -6.01
N LEU A 145 -10.64 -14.67 -7.28
CA LEU A 145 -9.88 -13.91 -8.28
C LEU A 145 -10.33 -12.45 -8.43
N PRO A 146 -11.63 -12.08 -8.36
CA PRO A 146 -12.04 -10.68 -8.34
C PRO A 146 -11.48 -9.89 -7.14
N LEU A 147 -11.43 -10.49 -5.94
CA LEU A 147 -10.84 -9.88 -4.75
C LEU A 147 -9.31 -9.80 -4.84
N ILE A 148 -8.69 -10.81 -5.43
CA ILE A 148 -7.24 -10.85 -5.71
C ILE A 148 -6.86 -9.72 -6.65
N LEU A 149 -7.60 -9.53 -7.74
CA LEU A 149 -7.40 -8.43 -8.69
C LEU A 149 -7.69 -7.06 -8.05
N GLY A 150 -8.65 -6.99 -7.13
CA GLY A 150 -8.91 -5.79 -6.33
C GLY A 150 -7.68 -5.26 -5.57
N GLN A 151 -6.73 -6.13 -5.24
CA GLN A 151 -5.47 -5.78 -4.56
C GLN A 151 -4.36 -5.31 -5.51
N LEU A 152 -4.61 -5.24 -6.82
CA LEU A 152 -3.63 -4.79 -7.79
C LEU A 152 -3.23 -3.33 -7.50
N PRO A 153 -1.95 -3.05 -7.18
CA PRO A 153 -1.47 -1.68 -7.05
C PRO A 153 -1.42 -1.03 -8.44
N VAL A 154 -1.98 0.18 -8.56
CA VAL A 154 -2.00 0.88 -9.84
C VAL A 154 -0.82 1.82 -9.95
N LEU A 155 0.02 1.57 -10.95
CA LEU A 155 1.28 2.25 -11.20
C LEU A 155 1.14 3.25 -12.35
N PRO A 156 1.79 4.43 -12.28
CA PRO A 156 1.73 5.45 -13.30
C PRO A 156 2.48 5.03 -14.58
N SER A 157 1.76 4.67 -15.61
CA SER A 157 2.33 4.23 -16.89
C SER A 157 3.23 5.32 -17.52
N HIS A 158 2.85 6.60 -17.38
CA HIS A 158 3.60 7.75 -17.87
C HIS A 158 4.96 7.92 -17.17
N TYR A 159 5.05 7.63 -15.86
CA TYR A 159 6.30 7.70 -15.09
C TYR A 159 7.28 6.60 -15.55
N TRP A 160 6.76 5.39 -15.85
CA TRP A 160 7.58 4.24 -16.20
C TRP A 160 7.91 4.16 -17.69
N LYS A 161 7.31 5.01 -18.54
CA LYS A 161 7.48 4.98 -19.99
C LYS A 161 8.95 5.03 -20.44
N ASP A 162 9.75 5.88 -19.79
CA ASP A 162 11.14 6.13 -20.12
C ASP A 162 12.11 5.58 -19.04
N ARG A 163 11.65 4.62 -18.22
CA ARG A 163 12.40 4.03 -17.11
C ARG A 163 12.39 2.51 -17.21
N GLU A 164 13.51 1.91 -16.84
CA GLU A 164 13.55 0.44 -16.70
C GLU A 164 12.86 0.03 -15.37
N PHE A 165 11.83 -0.80 -15.46
CA PHE A 165 11.05 -1.22 -14.28
C PHE A 165 11.87 -1.99 -13.23
N GLY A 166 12.91 -2.69 -13.67
CA GLY A 166 13.85 -3.42 -12.80
C GLY A 166 14.93 -2.55 -12.16
N ASP A 167 14.92 -1.24 -12.38
CA ASP A 167 15.87 -0.33 -11.75
C ASP A 167 15.65 -0.25 -10.24
N ASN A 168 16.73 -0.52 -9.49
CA ASN A 168 16.73 -0.55 -8.02
C ASN A 168 17.23 0.77 -7.42
N GLY A 169 16.90 1.90 -8.04
CA GLY A 169 17.33 3.22 -7.56
C GLY A 169 16.60 3.70 -6.32
N LEU A 170 17.19 4.72 -5.70
CA LEU A 170 16.59 5.51 -4.61
C LEU A 170 16.01 6.83 -5.14
N THR A 171 15.45 6.83 -6.34
CA THR A 171 14.68 7.96 -6.86
C THR A 171 13.23 7.81 -6.37
N PRO A 172 12.70 8.78 -5.60
CA PRO A 172 11.31 8.73 -5.14
C PRO A 172 10.33 8.57 -6.31
N PRO A 173 9.53 7.51 -6.34
CA PRO A 173 8.57 7.29 -7.42
C PRO A 173 7.33 8.16 -7.25
N VAL A 174 6.61 8.37 -8.35
CA VAL A 174 5.25 8.91 -8.34
C VAL A 174 4.29 7.81 -7.90
N GLY A 175 3.44 8.11 -6.93
CA GLY A 175 2.39 7.23 -6.44
C GLY A 175 1.01 7.86 -6.58
N SER A 176 -0.01 7.16 -6.09
CA SER A 176 -1.40 7.65 -5.98
C SER A 176 -1.86 7.75 -4.54
N GLY A 177 -1.08 7.19 -3.61
CA GLY A 177 -1.43 7.00 -2.21
C GLY A 177 -1.38 8.25 -1.33
N PRO A 178 -1.73 8.09 -0.04
CA PRO A 178 -1.90 9.21 0.89
C PRO A 178 -0.61 9.87 1.36
N TYR A 179 0.56 9.26 1.12
CA TYR A 179 1.85 9.81 1.47
C TYR A 179 2.82 9.72 0.30
N ARG A 180 3.84 10.59 0.33
CA ARG A 180 4.99 10.59 -0.57
C ARG A 180 6.29 10.58 0.23
N ILE A 181 7.36 10.06 -0.34
CA ILE A 181 8.69 10.16 0.25
C ILE A 181 9.10 11.64 0.27
N SER A 182 9.46 12.15 1.45
CA SER A 182 9.89 13.53 1.63
C SER A 182 11.38 13.64 1.94
N ASP A 183 11.93 12.65 2.66
CA ASP A 183 13.34 12.62 3.03
C ASP A 183 13.80 11.18 3.29
N PHE A 184 15.09 10.90 3.15
CA PHE A 184 15.69 9.61 3.48
C PHE A 184 17.20 9.68 3.66
N GLU A 185 17.72 8.81 4.52
CA GLU A 185 19.14 8.45 4.57
C GLU A 185 19.26 6.98 4.15
N ALA A 186 19.92 6.72 3.02
CA ALA A 186 19.99 5.41 2.40
C ALA A 186 20.38 4.31 3.39
N GLY A 187 19.52 3.31 3.53
CA GLY A 187 19.69 2.18 4.45
C GLY A 187 19.49 2.50 5.93
N ARG A 188 19.20 3.74 6.33
CA ARG A 188 19.10 4.15 7.73
C ARG A 188 17.74 4.70 8.13
N SER A 189 17.17 5.58 7.33
CA SER A 189 15.87 6.18 7.65
C SER A 189 15.12 6.59 6.41
N ILE A 190 13.79 6.66 6.54
CA ILE A 190 12.91 7.18 5.50
C ILE A 190 11.73 7.91 6.15
N THR A 191 11.39 9.07 5.59
CA THR A 191 10.26 9.89 6.03
C THR A 191 9.24 10.01 4.90
N PHE A 192 8.00 9.77 5.23
CA PHE A 192 6.85 9.99 4.37
C PHE A 192 6.08 11.21 4.86
N LYS A 193 5.74 12.11 3.93
CA LYS A 193 4.90 13.28 4.19
C LYS A 193 3.52 13.08 3.61
N ARG A 194 2.48 13.41 4.37
CA ARG A 194 1.09 13.31 3.93
C ARG A 194 0.82 14.23 2.73
N VAL A 195 0.09 13.70 1.77
CA VAL A 195 -0.41 14.44 0.60
C VAL A 195 -1.68 15.18 1.02
N GLU A 196 -1.63 16.51 1.07
CA GLU A 196 -2.75 17.33 1.60
C GLU A 196 -3.99 17.24 0.72
N ASP A 197 -3.80 17.19 -0.59
CA ASP A 197 -4.85 17.07 -1.60
C ASP A 197 -5.05 15.64 -2.10
N TYR A 198 -4.71 14.64 -1.27
CA TYR A 198 -4.92 13.23 -1.60
C TYR A 198 -6.33 13.01 -2.14
N TRP A 199 -6.41 12.46 -3.34
CA TRP A 199 -7.65 12.34 -4.11
C TRP A 199 -8.74 11.56 -3.38
N ALA A 200 -8.38 10.47 -2.67
CA ALA A 200 -9.32 9.58 -2.01
C ALA A 200 -9.67 9.98 -0.56
N ARG A 201 -9.16 11.11 -0.04
CA ARG A 201 -9.32 11.51 1.37
C ARG A 201 -10.78 11.53 1.89
N ASN A 202 -11.75 11.74 1.01
CA ASN A 202 -13.17 11.81 1.35
C ASN A 202 -13.95 10.54 0.95
N ILE A 203 -13.32 9.56 0.33
CA ILE A 203 -13.93 8.27 -0.03
C ILE A 203 -14.08 7.44 1.24
N GLY A 204 -15.21 6.76 1.40
CA GLY A 204 -15.55 6.01 2.62
C GLY A 204 -14.44 5.09 3.13
N VAL A 205 -13.75 4.38 2.24
CA VAL A 205 -12.64 3.47 2.58
C VAL A 205 -11.38 4.19 3.08
N ARG A 206 -11.25 5.51 2.86
CA ARG A 206 -10.06 6.31 3.25
C ARG A 206 -10.37 7.37 4.31
N LYS A 207 -11.65 7.75 4.44
CA LYS A 207 -12.07 8.78 5.38
C LYS A 207 -11.75 8.39 6.83
N GLY A 208 -11.15 9.33 7.58
CA GLY A 208 -10.74 9.11 8.97
C GLY A 208 -9.39 8.42 9.15
N ARG A 209 -8.70 8.06 8.05
CA ARG A 209 -7.38 7.42 8.05
C ARG A 209 -6.27 8.44 7.72
N TYR A 210 -5.00 8.03 7.86
CA TYR A 210 -3.82 8.82 7.49
C TYR A 210 -3.76 10.17 8.22
N ASN A 211 -3.75 10.09 9.56
CA ASN A 211 -3.92 11.26 10.43
C ASN A 211 -2.62 12.01 10.70
N PHE A 212 -1.46 11.35 10.64
CA PHE A 212 -0.18 11.99 10.87
C PHE A 212 0.28 12.80 9.65
N ASP A 213 0.94 13.95 9.87
CA ASP A 213 1.55 14.73 8.80
C ASP A 213 2.79 14.04 8.23
N GLU A 214 3.53 13.37 9.12
CA GLU A 214 4.73 12.62 8.75
C GLU A 214 4.74 11.24 9.41
N ILE A 215 5.31 10.27 8.69
CA ILE A 215 5.64 8.94 9.20
C ILE A 215 7.12 8.72 8.96
N HIS A 216 7.86 8.51 10.02
CA HIS A 216 9.31 8.34 9.99
C HIS A 216 9.68 6.93 10.44
N TYR A 217 10.54 6.26 9.66
CA TYR A 217 11.11 4.96 10.00
C TYR A 217 12.61 5.07 10.21
N ASP A 218 13.08 4.61 11.39
CA ASP A 218 14.49 4.36 11.68
C ASP A 218 14.80 2.86 11.57
N TYR A 219 15.95 2.53 10.97
CA TYR A 219 16.40 1.16 10.80
C TYR A 219 17.37 0.74 11.89
N TYR A 220 17.05 -0.36 12.55
CA TYR A 220 17.85 -0.99 13.58
C TYR A 220 18.35 -2.35 13.12
N LYS A 221 19.63 -2.66 13.38
CA LYS A 221 20.24 -3.92 12.93
C LYS A 221 19.75 -5.14 13.70
N ASP A 222 19.33 -4.95 14.95
CA ASP A 222 18.82 -6.03 15.78
C ASP A 222 17.68 -5.56 16.70
N ASP A 223 16.89 -6.55 17.13
CA ASP A 223 15.69 -6.32 17.93
C ASP A 223 15.99 -5.81 19.34
N THR A 224 17.14 -6.17 19.92
CA THR A 224 17.52 -5.73 21.27
C THR A 224 17.78 -4.23 21.28
N VAL A 225 18.52 -3.72 20.28
CA VAL A 225 18.77 -2.28 20.14
C VAL A 225 17.47 -1.53 19.86
N ALA A 226 16.60 -2.08 19.01
CA ALA A 226 15.28 -1.50 18.74
C ALA A 226 14.42 -1.44 20.02
N LEU A 227 14.41 -2.50 20.84
CA LEU A 227 13.67 -2.53 22.10
C LEU A 227 14.18 -1.47 23.09
N GLU A 228 15.50 -1.36 23.27
CA GLU A 228 16.08 -0.33 24.17
C GLU A 228 15.80 1.09 23.63
N SER A 229 15.81 1.29 22.32
CA SER A 229 15.45 2.57 21.70
C SER A 229 13.97 2.92 21.93
N PHE A 230 13.06 1.93 21.85
CA PHE A 230 11.65 2.11 22.21
C PHE A 230 11.49 2.53 23.67
N ARG A 231 12.14 1.82 24.60
CA ARG A 231 12.13 2.14 26.02
C ARG A 231 12.68 3.53 26.34
N ALA A 232 13.62 4.03 25.51
CA ALA A 232 14.14 5.39 25.59
C ALA A 232 13.20 6.45 24.97
N GLY A 233 12.08 6.04 24.34
CA GLY A 233 11.12 6.95 23.72
C GLY A 233 11.55 7.51 22.36
N ASN A 234 12.46 6.84 21.68
CA ASN A 234 12.94 7.31 20.37
C ASN A 234 11.93 7.05 19.23
N PHE A 235 11.00 6.10 19.40
CA PHE A 235 9.89 5.90 18.49
C PHE A 235 8.59 5.55 19.25
N ASP A 236 7.45 5.68 18.57
CA ASP A 236 6.15 5.83 19.24
C ASP A 236 5.33 4.53 19.29
N PHE A 237 5.65 3.56 18.41
CA PHE A 237 4.86 2.33 18.30
C PHE A 237 5.74 1.12 18.02
N ARG A 238 5.55 0.05 18.80
CA ARG A 238 6.20 -1.25 18.62
C ARG A 238 5.19 -2.39 18.72
N VAL A 239 5.28 -3.33 17.79
CA VAL A 239 4.62 -4.63 17.91
C VAL A 239 5.60 -5.61 18.53
N GLU A 240 5.27 -6.17 19.70
CA GLU A 240 6.12 -7.16 20.37
C GLU A 240 5.65 -8.58 20.07
N SER A 241 6.47 -9.35 19.39
CA SER A 241 6.22 -10.75 19.04
C SER A 241 6.96 -11.75 19.93
N SER A 242 7.90 -11.27 20.77
CA SER A 242 8.67 -12.12 21.69
C SER A 242 7.97 -12.25 23.04
N ALA A 243 7.49 -13.45 23.37
CA ALA A 243 6.92 -13.74 24.69
C ALA A 243 7.90 -13.46 25.83
N LYS A 244 9.22 -13.68 25.62
CA LYS A 244 10.27 -13.36 26.58
C LYS A 244 10.34 -11.85 26.84
N ASN A 245 10.41 -11.04 25.79
CA ASN A 245 10.46 -9.58 25.91
C ASN A 245 9.20 -9.06 26.58
N TRP A 246 8.03 -9.57 26.18
CA TRP A 246 6.75 -9.20 26.78
C TRP A 246 6.75 -9.44 28.30
N ALA A 247 7.28 -10.58 28.76
CA ALA A 247 7.31 -10.94 30.18
C ALA A 247 8.36 -10.18 31.00
N THR A 248 9.44 -9.68 30.38
CA THR A 248 10.62 -9.20 31.15
C THR A 248 11.08 -7.79 30.82
N ALA A 249 10.74 -7.24 29.64
CA ALA A 249 11.28 -5.98 29.19
C ALA A 249 10.31 -4.78 29.37
N TYR A 250 9.02 -5.05 29.43
CA TYR A 250 7.99 -4.01 29.59
C TYR A 250 7.63 -3.81 31.06
N THR A 251 8.61 -3.34 31.85
CA THR A 251 8.52 -3.11 33.30
C THR A 251 8.98 -1.70 33.64
N GLY A 252 8.54 -1.19 34.80
CA GLY A 252 8.90 0.13 35.32
C GLY A 252 7.74 1.13 35.18
N ASN A 253 7.93 2.31 35.76
CA ASN A 253 6.85 3.29 35.96
C ASN A 253 6.06 3.66 34.71
N GLN A 254 6.69 3.66 33.55
CA GLN A 254 6.04 3.99 32.26
C GLN A 254 5.01 2.92 31.87
N PHE A 255 5.37 1.65 32.01
CA PHE A 255 4.50 0.52 31.68
C PHE A 255 3.51 0.19 32.79
N ASP A 256 3.96 0.24 34.05
CA ASP A 256 3.14 -0.07 35.23
C ASP A 256 2.00 0.94 35.44
N SER A 257 2.18 2.20 34.99
CA SER A 257 1.18 3.25 35.07
C SER A 257 0.17 3.27 33.91
N GLY A 258 0.37 2.44 32.90
CA GLY A 258 -0.46 2.39 31.70
C GLY A 258 -0.40 3.68 30.84
N LYS A 259 0.73 4.39 30.89
CA LYS A 259 0.94 5.64 30.14
C LYS A 259 1.77 5.38 28.88
#